data_0c11949bd482656518cad9832aa5f14e
#
_entry.id   0c11949bd482656518cad9832aa5f14e
#
_cell.length_a   1.000
_cell.length_b   1.000
_cell.length_c   1.000
_cell.angle_alpha   90.00
_cell.angle_beta   90.00
_cell.angle_gamma   90.00
#
_symmetry.space_group_name_H-M   'P 1'
#
loop_
_entity.id
_entity.type
_entity.pdbx_description
1 polymer ?
#
loop_
_entity_poly.entity_id
_entity_poly.type
_entity_poly.pdbx_seq_one_letter_code
_entity_poly.pdbx_strand_id
1 'polypeptide(L)'
;MSALVPKVTRELTKMKRTLRDVFNLDNLRPGQAEVMRYVLEGENTLAIMPTGAGKSLCYQLPTLHLPGTTVVVSPLIALMKDQVDKLEDAGLEASQLNSALSTSEHEENLEQIKTENSDFIFVTPERFTAADFLAGLRKQTINFVVIDEAHCITQWGHDFRPAYLSLGSAVKSLGSPPVLALTATATPEVTADIEKQLDIGKLRVIRTGIYRPNLHLEVKRVTNEREKHEELVQMLRDHDGVGIIYCATVKTVEALTDWLKSFDFKIEKYHGRMKAS
;
A
#
# COMPACT_ATOMS: atom_id res chain seq x y z
N MET A 1 26.65 8.66 19.01
CA MET A 1 25.56 9.42 18.36
C MET A 1 26.01 10.48 17.35
N SER A 2 27.26 10.96 17.37
CA SER A 2 27.73 12.09 16.52
C SER A 2 28.07 11.76 15.06
N ALA A 3 28.29 10.51 14.68
CA ALA A 3 28.73 10.15 13.32
C ALA A 3 27.59 9.76 12.35
N LEU A 4 26.39 9.46 12.87
CA LEU A 4 25.22 9.06 12.08
C LEU A 4 24.51 10.25 11.42
N VAL A 5 24.44 11.38 12.10
CA VAL A 5 23.73 12.58 11.62
C VAL A 5 24.29 13.13 10.30
N PRO A 6 25.61 13.26 10.09
CA PRO A 6 26.17 13.72 8.81
C PRO A 6 25.94 12.74 7.65
N LYS A 7 25.93 11.43 7.94
CA LYS A 7 25.70 10.38 6.92
C LYS A 7 24.27 10.43 6.41
N VAL A 8 23.30 10.47 7.30
CA VAL A 8 21.87 10.56 6.95
C VAL A 8 21.54 11.84 6.17
N THR A 9 22.10 12.98 6.56
CA THR A 9 21.92 14.26 5.83
C THR A 9 22.48 14.17 4.40
N ARG A 10 23.60 13.51 4.21
CA ARG A 10 24.21 13.30 2.89
C ARG A 10 23.36 12.38 2.03
N GLU A 11 22.81 11.31 2.60
CA GLU A 11 21.91 10.40 1.88
C GLU A 11 20.59 11.10 1.50
N LEU A 12 19.98 11.86 2.39
CA LEU A 12 18.79 12.67 2.07
C LEU A 12 19.03 13.67 0.93
N THR A 13 20.26 14.21 0.81
CA THR A 13 20.63 15.09 -0.30
C THR A 13 20.71 14.33 -1.63
N LYS A 14 21.29 13.12 -1.61
CA LYS A 14 21.31 12.25 -2.81
C LYS A 14 19.90 11.85 -3.23
N MET A 15 19.04 11.51 -2.25
CA MET A 15 17.65 11.14 -2.50
C MET A 15 16.86 12.24 -3.22
N LYS A 16 17.15 13.53 -2.99
CA LYS A 16 16.49 14.62 -3.73
C LYS A 16 16.78 14.57 -5.24
N ARG A 17 17.97 14.15 -5.63
CA ARG A 17 18.30 13.98 -7.03
C ARG A 17 17.53 12.79 -7.62
N THR A 18 17.58 11.63 -6.96
CA THR A 18 16.83 10.43 -7.37
C THR A 18 15.32 10.69 -7.42
N LEU A 19 14.78 11.47 -6.46
CA LEU A 19 13.37 11.88 -6.43
C LEU A 19 12.96 12.59 -7.73
N ARG A 20 13.81 13.47 -8.24
CA ARG A 20 13.56 14.19 -9.49
C ARG A 20 13.83 13.32 -10.71
N ASP A 21 14.98 12.66 -10.75
CA ASP A 21 15.47 11.98 -11.95
C ASP A 21 14.68 10.68 -12.24
N VAL A 22 14.21 9.97 -11.20
CA VAL A 22 13.50 8.69 -11.33
C VAL A 22 11.98 8.87 -11.18
N PHE A 23 11.54 9.63 -10.17
CA PHE A 23 10.12 9.74 -9.84
C PHE A 23 9.46 11.02 -10.38
N ASN A 24 10.21 11.89 -11.05
CA ASN A 24 9.75 13.18 -11.59
C ASN A 24 9.01 14.04 -10.54
N LEU A 25 9.54 14.07 -9.31
CA LEU A 25 8.98 14.81 -8.18
C LEU A 25 10.02 15.79 -7.63
N ASP A 26 9.62 17.05 -7.41
CA ASP A 26 10.51 18.08 -6.87
C ASP A 26 10.60 18.07 -5.35
N ASN A 27 9.53 17.69 -4.66
CA ASN A 27 9.43 17.78 -3.22
C ASN A 27 8.76 16.57 -2.59
N LEU A 28 9.20 16.21 -1.40
CA LEU A 28 8.54 15.23 -0.55
C LEU A 28 7.30 15.86 0.12
N ARG A 29 6.29 15.05 0.31
CA ARG A 29 5.09 15.42 1.08
C ARG A 29 5.37 15.36 2.59
N PRO A 30 4.55 16.05 3.41
CA PRO A 30 4.68 16.01 4.87
C PRO A 30 4.77 14.57 5.41
N GLY A 31 5.73 14.32 6.30
CA GLY A 31 5.99 13.03 6.93
C GLY A 31 6.85 12.07 6.12
N GLN A 32 6.91 12.15 4.80
CA GLN A 32 7.71 11.22 3.99
C GLN A 32 9.19 11.26 4.35
N ALA A 33 9.78 12.45 4.50
CA ALA A 33 11.19 12.59 4.86
C ALA A 33 11.51 11.96 6.23
N GLU A 34 10.60 12.04 7.19
CA GLU A 34 10.77 11.45 8.51
C GLU A 34 10.70 9.92 8.45
N VAL A 35 9.74 9.35 7.72
CA VAL A 35 9.65 7.90 7.49
C VAL A 35 10.92 7.37 6.83
N MET A 36 11.35 8.01 5.73
CA MET A 36 12.55 7.61 5.00
C MET A 36 13.81 7.68 5.86
N ARG A 37 13.91 8.67 6.73
CA ARG A 37 15.02 8.79 7.67
C ARG A 37 15.11 7.57 8.60
N TYR A 38 14.00 7.16 9.21
CA TYR A 38 14.00 5.98 10.08
C TYR A 38 14.29 4.68 9.32
N VAL A 39 13.79 4.54 8.09
CA VAL A 39 14.12 3.40 7.21
C VAL A 39 15.65 3.35 6.94
N LEU A 40 16.27 4.50 6.60
CA LEU A 40 17.71 4.59 6.36
C LEU A 40 18.55 4.37 7.64
N GLU A 41 17.99 4.65 8.81
CA GLU A 41 18.60 4.37 10.11
C GLU A 41 18.45 2.90 10.53
N GLY A 42 17.69 2.08 9.76
CA GLY A 42 17.42 0.68 10.07
C GLY A 42 16.44 0.48 11.23
N GLU A 43 15.58 1.47 11.50
CA GLU A 43 14.60 1.43 12.58
C GLU A 43 13.27 0.85 12.11
N ASN A 44 12.68 -0.08 12.88
CA ASN A 44 11.32 -0.54 12.62
C ASN A 44 10.35 0.63 12.75
N THR A 45 9.55 0.86 11.72
CA THR A 45 8.72 2.06 11.58
C THR A 45 7.28 1.68 11.22
N LEU A 46 6.32 2.30 11.88
CA LEU A 46 4.91 2.30 11.49
C LEU A 46 4.52 3.69 11.03
N ALA A 47 4.23 3.84 9.75
CA ALA A 47 3.78 5.09 9.15
C ALA A 47 2.27 5.05 8.90
N ILE A 48 1.53 5.91 9.62
CA ILE A 48 0.09 6.09 9.48
C ILE A 48 -0.12 7.37 8.66
N MET A 49 -0.37 7.16 7.37
CA MET A 49 -0.43 8.21 6.36
C MET A 49 -1.70 8.04 5.50
N PRO A 50 -2.51 9.07 5.27
CA PRO A 50 -3.76 8.94 4.54
C PRO A 50 -3.54 8.44 3.11
N THR A 51 -4.60 7.91 2.50
CA THR A 51 -4.60 7.59 1.07
C THR A 51 -4.25 8.82 0.26
N GLY A 52 -3.39 8.67 -0.75
CA GLY A 52 -2.89 9.80 -1.55
C GLY A 52 -1.73 10.57 -0.93
N ALA A 53 -1.27 10.24 0.29
CA ALA A 53 -0.08 10.87 0.89
C ALA A 53 1.26 10.42 0.28
N GLY A 54 1.23 9.43 -0.63
CA GLY A 54 2.42 8.90 -1.29
C GLY A 54 3.19 7.91 -0.42
N LYS A 55 2.49 7.00 0.27
CA LYS A 55 3.08 5.93 1.09
C LYS A 55 4.14 5.10 0.34
N SER A 56 3.86 4.76 -0.92
CA SER A 56 4.78 3.93 -1.74
C SER A 56 6.16 4.58 -1.90
N LEU A 57 6.23 5.89 -2.06
CA LEU A 57 7.49 6.60 -2.18
C LEU A 57 8.38 6.45 -0.92
N CYS A 58 7.77 6.22 0.25
CA CYS A 58 8.48 6.05 1.52
C CYS A 58 9.37 4.79 1.55
N TYR A 59 9.10 3.80 0.70
CA TYR A 59 9.98 2.65 0.52
C TYR A 59 10.69 2.67 -0.83
N GLN A 60 10.05 3.13 -1.89
CA GLN A 60 10.65 3.13 -3.23
C GLN A 60 11.94 3.96 -3.30
N LEU A 61 11.90 5.16 -2.77
CA LEU A 61 13.07 6.05 -2.81
C LEU A 61 14.24 5.55 -1.93
N PRO A 62 14.05 5.12 -0.66
CA PRO A 62 15.12 4.55 0.15
C PRO A 62 15.75 3.28 -0.44
N THR A 63 14.96 2.41 -1.08
CA THR A 63 15.46 1.18 -1.73
C THR A 63 16.62 1.48 -2.66
N LEU A 64 16.52 2.52 -3.48
CA LEU A 64 17.56 2.90 -4.45
C LEU A 64 18.86 3.45 -3.81
N HIS A 65 18.88 3.59 -2.49
CA HIS A 65 20.01 4.10 -1.71
C HIS A 65 20.54 3.09 -0.69
N LEU A 66 19.96 1.90 -0.64
CA LEU A 66 20.36 0.81 0.25
C LEU A 66 20.83 -0.40 -0.58
N PRO A 67 21.82 -1.17 -0.11
CA PRO A 67 22.23 -2.38 -0.81
C PRO A 67 21.25 -3.51 -0.59
N GLY A 68 20.90 -4.25 -1.63
CA GLY A 68 20.03 -5.42 -1.56
C GLY A 68 18.59 -5.13 -1.98
N THR A 69 17.71 -6.06 -1.69
CA THR A 69 16.32 -6.11 -2.17
C THR A 69 15.34 -5.65 -1.10
N THR A 70 14.34 -4.89 -1.49
CA THR A 70 13.17 -4.56 -0.64
C THR A 70 12.03 -5.54 -0.93
N VAL A 71 11.55 -6.21 0.11
CA VAL A 71 10.38 -7.09 0.01
C VAL A 71 9.13 -6.33 0.43
N VAL A 72 8.14 -6.25 -0.45
CA VAL A 72 6.88 -5.54 -0.22
C VAL A 72 5.74 -6.54 -0.08
N VAL A 73 5.22 -6.71 1.14
CA VAL A 73 4.08 -7.56 1.43
C VAL A 73 2.81 -6.72 1.30
N SER A 74 1.97 -7.04 0.31
CA SER A 74 0.70 -6.33 0.06
C SER A 74 -0.47 -7.29 -0.13
N PRO A 75 -1.67 -6.98 0.39
CA PRO A 75 -2.83 -7.86 0.29
C PRO A 75 -3.60 -7.71 -1.02
N LEU A 76 -3.26 -6.73 -1.86
CA LEU A 76 -4.03 -6.32 -3.03
C LEU A 76 -3.25 -6.61 -4.33
N ILE A 77 -3.54 -7.77 -4.95
CA ILE A 77 -2.85 -8.24 -6.16
C ILE A 77 -2.91 -7.23 -7.30
N ALA A 78 -4.07 -6.61 -7.54
CA ALA A 78 -4.22 -5.61 -8.60
C ALA A 78 -3.33 -4.37 -8.36
N LEU A 79 -3.20 -3.96 -7.09
CA LEU A 79 -2.34 -2.83 -6.72
C LEU A 79 -0.85 -3.22 -6.85
N MET A 80 -0.48 -4.45 -6.52
CA MET A 80 0.88 -4.96 -6.70
C MET A 80 1.30 -4.85 -8.17
N LYS A 81 0.45 -5.32 -9.09
CA LYS A 81 0.72 -5.23 -10.53
C LYS A 81 0.93 -3.78 -10.97
N ASP A 82 0.02 -2.88 -10.61
CA ASP A 82 0.15 -1.44 -10.92
C ASP A 82 1.44 -0.82 -10.36
N GLN A 83 1.91 -1.26 -9.19
CA GLN A 83 3.18 -0.81 -8.61
C GLN A 83 4.39 -1.38 -9.38
N VAL A 84 4.36 -2.66 -9.76
CA VAL A 84 5.42 -3.29 -10.56
C VAL A 84 5.54 -2.59 -11.91
N ASP A 85 4.43 -2.49 -12.66
CA ASP A 85 4.39 -1.85 -13.97
C ASP A 85 5.00 -0.42 -13.91
N LYS A 86 4.66 0.37 -12.88
CA LYS A 86 5.20 1.74 -12.70
C LYS A 86 6.69 1.77 -12.36
N LEU A 87 7.19 0.79 -11.64
CA LEU A 87 8.61 0.70 -11.31
C LEU A 87 9.42 0.29 -12.53
N GLU A 88 8.94 -0.66 -13.33
CA GLU A 88 9.54 -1.07 -14.58
C GLU A 88 9.56 0.08 -15.60
N ASP A 89 8.47 0.84 -15.71
CA ASP A 89 8.40 2.07 -16.54
C ASP A 89 9.44 3.12 -16.10
N ALA A 90 9.80 3.14 -14.82
CA ALA A 90 10.86 3.99 -14.28
C ALA A 90 12.27 3.39 -14.44
N GLY A 91 12.41 2.21 -15.07
CA GLY A 91 13.68 1.52 -15.31
C GLY A 91 14.23 0.79 -14.10
N LEU A 92 13.36 0.39 -13.14
CA LEU A 92 13.73 -0.32 -11.93
C LEU A 92 13.30 -1.80 -12.03
N GLU A 93 14.08 -2.68 -11.42
CA GLU A 93 13.81 -4.12 -11.44
C GLU A 93 12.81 -4.50 -10.34
N ALA A 94 11.63 -4.94 -10.73
CA ALA A 94 10.58 -5.34 -9.81
C ALA A 94 9.97 -6.69 -10.21
N SER A 95 9.81 -7.60 -9.25
CA SER A 95 9.20 -8.90 -9.44
C SER A 95 7.98 -9.05 -8.55
N GLN A 96 7.01 -9.90 -8.93
CA GLN A 96 5.85 -10.18 -8.09
C GLN A 96 5.60 -11.67 -7.93
N LEU A 97 5.11 -12.08 -6.75
CA LEU A 97 4.65 -13.43 -6.47
C LEU A 97 3.29 -13.39 -5.77
N ASN A 98 2.28 -13.91 -6.45
CA ASN A 98 0.91 -13.95 -5.95
C ASN A 98 0.15 -15.17 -6.47
N SER A 99 -1.06 -15.39 -5.99
CA SER A 99 -1.89 -16.54 -6.36
C SER A 99 -2.59 -16.44 -7.72
N ALA A 100 -2.51 -15.29 -8.39
CA ALA A 100 -3.13 -15.08 -9.69
C ALA A 100 -2.21 -15.45 -10.85
N LEU A 101 -0.91 -15.67 -10.59
CA LEU A 101 0.06 -16.10 -11.60
C LEU A 101 -0.22 -17.55 -12.02
N SER A 102 -0.02 -17.85 -13.30
CA SER A 102 0.02 -19.22 -13.80
C SER A 102 1.22 -19.99 -13.21
N THR A 103 1.19 -21.31 -13.28
CA THR A 103 2.29 -22.14 -12.73
C THR A 103 3.62 -21.79 -13.39
N SER A 104 3.65 -21.57 -14.70
CA SER A 104 4.87 -21.18 -15.43
C SER A 104 5.41 -19.82 -15.00
N GLU A 105 4.55 -18.79 -14.94
CA GLU A 105 4.95 -17.45 -14.48
C GLU A 105 5.44 -17.48 -13.02
N HIS A 106 4.82 -18.33 -12.20
CA HIS A 106 5.24 -18.49 -10.81
C HIS A 106 6.64 -19.11 -10.70
N GLU A 107 6.94 -20.16 -11.49
CA GLU A 107 8.25 -20.81 -11.51
C GLU A 107 9.32 -19.87 -12.07
N GLU A 108 9.03 -19.14 -13.15
CA GLU A 108 9.93 -18.13 -13.73
C GLU A 108 10.25 -17.02 -12.73
N ASN A 109 9.23 -16.41 -12.13
CA ASN A 109 9.43 -15.35 -11.14
C ASN A 109 10.16 -15.85 -9.88
N LEU A 110 9.89 -17.06 -9.43
CA LEU A 110 10.59 -17.66 -8.30
C LEU A 110 12.07 -17.92 -8.62
N GLU A 111 12.39 -18.36 -9.84
CA GLU A 111 13.77 -18.57 -10.28
C GLU A 111 14.49 -17.25 -10.47
N GLN A 112 13.84 -16.25 -11.06
CA GLN A 112 14.35 -14.89 -11.18
C GLN A 112 14.68 -14.31 -9.80
N ILE A 113 13.78 -14.40 -8.83
CA ILE A 113 14.02 -13.97 -7.45
C ILE A 113 15.22 -14.68 -6.82
N LYS A 114 15.50 -15.95 -7.18
CA LYS A 114 16.65 -16.68 -6.63
C LYS A 114 17.98 -16.33 -7.28
N THR A 115 17.96 -15.90 -8.53
CA THR A 115 19.15 -15.73 -9.38
C THR A 115 19.50 -14.27 -9.63
N GLU A 116 18.53 -13.38 -9.63
CA GLU A 116 18.67 -11.97 -9.95
C GLU A 116 18.48 -11.09 -8.69
N ASN A 117 19.22 -9.98 -8.65
CA ASN A 117 19.11 -8.98 -7.59
C ASN A 117 18.03 -7.96 -7.97
N SER A 118 16.75 -8.32 -7.86
CA SER A 118 15.66 -7.36 -8.03
C SER A 118 15.71 -6.26 -6.96
N ASP A 119 15.46 -5.02 -7.35
CA ASP A 119 15.31 -3.91 -6.40
C ASP A 119 14.11 -4.13 -5.48
N PHE A 120 13.01 -4.65 -6.07
CA PHE A 120 11.74 -4.88 -5.37
C PHE A 120 11.19 -6.28 -5.63
N ILE A 121 10.70 -6.91 -4.57
CA ILE A 121 9.91 -8.15 -4.65
C ILE A 121 8.56 -7.89 -3.99
N PHE A 122 7.49 -7.87 -4.79
CA PHE A 122 6.12 -7.76 -4.31
C PHE A 122 5.55 -9.15 -4.06
N VAL A 123 4.91 -9.35 -2.91
CA VAL A 123 4.42 -10.66 -2.50
C VAL A 123 3.14 -10.55 -1.67
N THR A 124 2.21 -11.52 -1.83
CA THR A 124 1.05 -11.59 -0.93
C THR A 124 1.47 -12.13 0.45
N PRO A 125 0.71 -11.79 1.52
CA PRO A 125 1.03 -12.27 2.88
C PRO A 125 1.13 -13.79 2.98
N GLU A 126 0.23 -14.52 2.30
CA GLU A 126 0.22 -15.98 2.26
C GLU A 126 1.50 -16.55 1.64
N ARG A 127 1.95 -15.90 0.57
CA ARG A 127 3.16 -16.32 -0.16
C ARG A 127 4.42 -15.94 0.59
N PHE A 128 4.44 -14.80 1.24
CA PHE A 128 5.59 -14.37 2.06
C PHE A 128 5.91 -15.36 3.19
N THR A 129 4.91 -16.07 3.71
CA THR A 129 5.10 -17.07 4.78
C THR A 129 5.41 -18.47 4.27
N ALA A 130 5.42 -18.70 2.95
CA ALA A 130 5.71 -20.02 2.37
C ALA A 130 7.20 -20.39 2.52
N ALA A 131 7.45 -21.63 2.93
CA ALA A 131 8.80 -22.09 3.30
C ALA A 131 9.80 -22.04 2.13
N ASP A 132 9.35 -22.38 0.91
CA ASP A 132 10.15 -22.34 -0.31
C ASP A 132 10.58 -20.92 -0.68
N PHE A 133 9.68 -19.94 -0.54
CA PHE A 133 9.95 -18.54 -0.78
C PHE A 133 10.93 -17.97 0.25
N LEU A 134 10.68 -18.23 1.55
CA LEU A 134 11.60 -17.81 2.61
C LEU A 134 13.01 -18.42 2.45
N ALA A 135 13.09 -19.67 2.00
CA ALA A 135 14.38 -20.33 1.73
C ALA A 135 15.13 -19.64 0.56
N GLY A 136 14.42 -19.14 -0.44
CA GLY A 136 14.99 -18.34 -1.52
C GLY A 136 15.50 -16.98 -1.02
N LEU A 137 14.68 -16.26 -0.27
CA LEU A 137 15.03 -14.94 0.28
C LEU A 137 16.22 -14.96 1.24
N ARG A 138 16.40 -16.05 2.02
CA ARG A 138 17.57 -16.17 2.93
C ARG A 138 18.92 -16.16 2.22
N LYS A 139 18.94 -16.37 0.92
CA LYS A 139 20.18 -16.33 0.12
C LYS A 139 20.49 -14.92 -0.40
N GLN A 140 19.58 -13.98 -0.22
CA GLN A 140 19.70 -12.61 -0.69
C GLN A 140 19.97 -11.64 0.47
N THR A 141 20.49 -10.48 0.13
CA THR A 141 20.60 -9.36 1.08
C THR A 141 19.28 -8.61 1.06
N ILE A 142 18.50 -8.74 2.14
CA ILE A 142 17.24 -7.99 2.32
C ILE A 142 17.56 -6.69 3.03
N ASN A 143 17.33 -5.56 2.38
CA ASN A 143 17.59 -4.24 2.98
C ASN A 143 16.51 -3.88 4.02
N PHE A 144 15.23 -4.12 3.72
CA PHE A 144 14.12 -4.03 4.68
C PHE A 144 12.86 -4.70 4.11
N VAL A 145 11.87 -4.94 4.98
CA VAL A 145 10.57 -5.50 4.62
C VAL A 145 9.49 -4.43 4.78
N VAL A 146 8.68 -4.24 3.77
CA VAL A 146 7.48 -3.39 3.81
C VAL A 146 6.26 -4.24 4.08
N ILE A 147 5.44 -3.85 5.05
CA ILE A 147 4.13 -4.46 5.31
C ILE A 147 3.08 -3.40 4.98
N ASP A 148 2.53 -3.48 3.77
CA ASP A 148 1.48 -2.59 3.33
C ASP A 148 0.12 -3.00 3.91
N GLU A 149 -0.78 -2.04 4.08
CA GLU A 149 -2.07 -2.19 4.75
C GLU A 149 -1.96 -2.94 6.09
N ALA A 150 -1.00 -2.53 6.93
CA ALA A 150 -0.66 -3.19 8.18
C ALA A 150 -1.85 -3.32 9.15
N HIS A 151 -2.92 -2.52 8.98
CA HIS A 151 -4.14 -2.65 9.77
C HIS A 151 -4.86 -4.00 9.55
N CYS A 152 -4.56 -4.72 8.45
CA CYS A 152 -5.10 -6.06 8.20
C CYS A 152 -4.65 -7.12 9.24
N ILE A 153 -3.67 -6.81 10.09
CA ILE A 153 -3.21 -7.72 11.15
C ILE A 153 -4.19 -7.77 12.34
N THR A 154 -5.02 -6.72 12.53
CA THR A 154 -5.92 -6.64 13.67
C THR A 154 -7.20 -7.43 13.45
N GLN A 155 -7.56 -8.28 14.41
CA GLN A 155 -8.80 -9.05 14.39
C GLN A 155 -10.05 -8.17 14.59
N TRP A 156 -9.89 -6.96 15.06
CA TRP A 156 -10.97 -5.99 15.29
C TRP A 156 -11.29 -5.14 14.06
N GLY A 157 -10.52 -5.31 12.97
CA GLY A 157 -10.70 -4.58 11.71
C GLY A 157 -11.66 -5.29 10.75
N HIS A 158 -12.31 -4.51 9.88
CA HIS A 158 -13.17 -5.05 8.81
C HIS A 158 -12.37 -5.81 7.73
N ASP A 159 -11.06 -5.55 7.64
CA ASP A 159 -10.16 -6.09 6.62
C ASP A 159 -9.15 -7.10 7.21
N PHE A 160 -9.49 -7.75 8.33
CA PHE A 160 -8.62 -8.74 8.95
C PHE A 160 -8.24 -9.87 7.99
N ARG A 161 -6.94 -10.16 7.94
CA ARG A 161 -6.38 -11.26 7.14
C ARG A 161 -5.50 -12.15 8.01
N PRO A 162 -5.89 -13.43 8.23
CA PRO A 162 -5.14 -14.35 9.10
C PRO A 162 -3.66 -14.49 8.74
N ALA A 163 -3.31 -14.42 7.45
CA ALA A 163 -1.92 -14.52 6.99
C ALA A 163 -0.99 -13.44 7.58
N TYR A 164 -1.53 -12.28 7.95
CA TYR A 164 -0.74 -11.22 8.58
C TYR A 164 -0.19 -11.60 9.96
N LEU A 165 -0.85 -12.48 10.69
CA LEU A 165 -0.40 -12.94 12.01
C LEU A 165 0.95 -13.67 11.96
N SER A 166 1.30 -14.24 10.82
CA SER A 166 2.55 -14.98 10.63
C SER A 166 3.71 -14.12 10.12
N LEU A 167 3.46 -12.84 9.77
CA LEU A 167 4.48 -11.98 9.14
C LEU A 167 5.66 -11.70 10.08
N GLY A 168 5.41 -11.46 11.36
CA GLY A 168 6.49 -11.25 12.34
C GLY A 168 7.45 -12.44 12.43
N SER A 169 6.91 -13.66 12.47
CA SER A 169 7.70 -14.89 12.46
C SER A 169 8.51 -15.05 11.16
N ALA A 170 7.90 -14.73 10.02
CA ALA A 170 8.58 -14.76 8.72
C ALA A 170 9.74 -13.76 8.67
N VAL A 171 9.54 -12.52 9.12
CA VAL A 171 10.60 -11.50 9.23
C VAL A 171 11.74 -11.97 10.12
N LYS A 172 11.46 -12.54 11.30
CA LYS A 172 12.47 -13.11 12.19
C LYS A 172 13.28 -14.22 11.51
N SER A 173 12.62 -15.06 10.71
CA SER A 173 13.28 -16.15 9.98
C SER A 173 14.25 -15.67 8.88
N LEU A 174 14.13 -14.42 8.46
CA LEU A 174 15.01 -13.75 7.50
C LEU A 174 16.18 -13.01 8.17
N GLY A 175 16.38 -13.18 9.48
CA GLY A 175 17.42 -12.47 10.23
C GLY A 175 17.00 -11.11 10.78
N SER A 176 15.70 -10.87 10.87
CA SER A 176 15.10 -9.64 11.41
C SER A 176 15.54 -8.36 10.67
N PRO A 177 15.42 -8.30 9.34
CA PRO A 177 15.63 -7.04 8.63
C PRO A 177 14.68 -5.96 9.17
N PRO A 178 15.01 -4.66 9.05
CA PRO A 178 14.13 -3.57 9.44
C PRO A 178 12.76 -3.68 8.75
N VAL A 179 11.70 -3.24 9.43
CA VAL A 179 10.34 -3.28 8.91
C VAL A 179 9.76 -1.88 8.77
N LEU A 180 9.19 -1.58 7.61
CA LEU A 180 8.33 -0.44 7.39
C LEU A 180 6.88 -0.89 7.25
N ALA A 181 6.09 -0.76 8.30
CA ALA A 181 4.65 -0.99 8.27
C ALA A 181 3.92 0.28 7.81
N LEU A 182 3.02 0.15 6.84
CA LEU A 182 2.26 1.24 6.24
C LEU A 182 0.77 1.00 6.40
N THR A 183 0.03 2.04 6.77
CA THR A 183 -1.44 2.02 6.75
C THR A 183 -2.01 3.42 6.55
N ALA A 184 -3.22 3.50 6.01
CA ALA A 184 -3.94 4.77 5.91
C ALA A 184 -4.65 5.12 7.23
N THR A 185 -5.07 4.13 7.97
CA THR A 185 -5.92 4.28 9.17
C THR A 185 -5.43 3.37 10.29
N ALA A 186 -5.15 3.94 11.44
CA ALA A 186 -4.93 3.17 12.65
C ALA A 186 -5.26 4.03 13.88
N THR A 187 -6.21 3.54 14.69
CA THR A 187 -6.45 4.08 16.01
C THR A 187 -5.29 3.74 16.95
N PRO A 188 -5.22 4.31 18.17
CA PRO A 188 -4.22 3.89 19.15
C PRO A 188 -4.27 2.39 19.46
N GLU A 189 -5.47 1.81 19.53
CA GLU A 189 -5.70 0.37 19.79
C GLU A 189 -5.16 -0.49 18.63
N VAL A 190 -5.47 -0.12 17.38
CA VAL A 190 -4.94 -0.79 16.18
C VAL A 190 -3.42 -0.67 16.13
N THR A 191 -2.85 0.48 16.50
CA THR A 191 -1.39 0.67 16.57
C THR A 191 -0.74 -0.29 17.56
N ALA A 192 -1.31 -0.40 18.77
CA ALA A 192 -0.81 -1.32 19.79
C ALA A 192 -0.94 -2.79 19.36
N ASP A 193 -2.02 -3.13 18.67
CA ASP A 193 -2.22 -4.49 18.15
C ASP A 193 -1.22 -4.82 17.03
N ILE A 194 -0.94 -3.89 16.10
CA ILE A 194 0.11 -4.05 15.08
C ILE A 194 1.46 -4.32 15.74
N GLU A 195 1.85 -3.52 16.74
CA GLU A 195 3.13 -3.70 17.45
C GLU A 195 3.22 -5.06 18.14
N LYS A 196 2.14 -5.46 18.82
CA LYS A 196 2.04 -6.74 19.53
C LYS A 196 2.07 -7.93 18.57
N GLN A 197 1.31 -7.90 17.49
CA GLN A 197 1.17 -9.04 16.57
C GLN A 197 2.41 -9.22 15.68
N LEU A 198 3.05 -8.14 15.25
CA LEU A 198 4.30 -8.23 14.51
C LEU A 198 5.45 -8.72 15.40
N ASP A 199 5.48 -8.35 16.66
CA ASP A 199 6.49 -8.77 17.63
C ASP A 199 7.95 -8.66 17.10
N ILE A 200 8.24 -7.55 16.42
CA ILE A 200 9.55 -7.25 15.81
C ILE A 200 10.38 -6.25 16.63
N GLY A 201 9.99 -6.03 17.87
CA GLY A 201 10.60 -5.03 18.75
C GLY A 201 9.95 -3.65 18.63
N LYS A 202 10.64 -2.62 19.10
CA LYS A 202 10.09 -1.26 19.17
C LYS A 202 9.82 -0.68 17.79
N LEU A 203 8.60 -0.15 17.58
CA LEU A 203 8.20 0.59 16.39
C LEU A 203 8.32 2.12 16.60
N ARG A 204 8.88 2.81 15.61
CA ARG A 204 8.76 4.27 15.49
C ARG A 204 7.45 4.60 14.82
N VAL A 205 6.51 5.19 15.55
CA VAL A 205 5.19 5.51 15.01
C VAL A 205 5.17 6.95 14.49
N ILE A 206 4.90 7.10 13.20
CA ILE A 206 4.76 8.40 12.52
C ILE A 206 3.30 8.55 12.11
N ARG A 207 2.69 9.69 12.47
CA ARG A 207 1.32 10.04 12.11
C ARG A 207 1.31 11.39 11.40
N THR A 208 0.90 11.42 10.14
CA THR A 208 0.84 12.68 9.37
C THR A 208 -0.52 13.38 9.45
N GLY A 209 -1.44 12.84 10.25
CA GLY A 209 -2.82 13.29 10.31
C GLY A 209 -3.70 12.70 9.20
N ILE A 210 -5.00 12.85 9.38
CA ILE A 210 -6.02 12.35 8.43
C ILE A 210 -6.67 13.49 7.64
N TYR A 211 -6.38 14.74 8.00
CA TYR A 211 -7.01 15.90 7.38
C TYR A 211 -6.53 16.08 5.94
N ARG A 212 -7.48 16.21 5.03
CA ARG A 212 -7.25 16.42 3.60
C ARG A 212 -7.95 17.72 3.19
N PRO A 213 -7.26 18.86 3.15
CA PRO A 213 -7.88 20.16 2.92
C PRO A 213 -8.52 20.34 1.54
N ASN A 214 -8.18 19.45 0.60
CA ASN A 214 -8.75 19.40 -0.75
C ASN A 214 -10.04 18.57 -0.86
N LEU A 215 -10.52 17.96 0.23
CA LEU A 215 -11.77 17.21 0.25
C LEU A 215 -12.82 18.00 1.00
N HIS A 216 -13.96 18.21 0.34
CA HIS A 216 -15.18 18.68 0.98
C HIS A 216 -16.01 17.47 1.41
N LEU A 217 -16.43 17.45 2.69
CA LEU A 217 -17.26 16.39 3.25
C LEU A 217 -18.59 16.99 3.68
N GLU A 218 -19.68 16.46 3.16
CA GLU A 218 -21.03 16.91 3.45
C GLU A 218 -21.93 15.73 3.81
N VAL A 219 -22.88 15.95 4.71
CA VAL A 219 -23.94 14.99 5.05
C VAL A 219 -25.28 15.65 4.81
N LYS A 220 -26.07 15.10 3.89
CA LYS A 220 -27.45 15.53 3.63
C LYS A 220 -28.43 14.57 4.30
N ARG A 221 -29.31 15.12 5.12
CA ARG A 221 -30.41 14.34 5.73
C ARG A 221 -31.58 14.28 4.73
N VAL A 222 -32.07 13.09 4.52
CA VAL A 222 -33.23 12.81 3.68
C VAL A 222 -34.22 11.99 4.47
N THR A 223 -35.53 12.18 4.21
CA THR A 223 -36.59 11.54 4.98
C THR A 223 -37.15 10.27 4.31
N ASN A 224 -36.90 10.10 3.03
CA ASN A 224 -37.39 8.97 2.25
C ASN A 224 -36.55 8.74 0.99
N GLU A 225 -36.74 7.60 0.32
CA GLU A 225 -35.98 7.23 -0.89
C GLU A 225 -36.21 8.18 -2.07
N ARG A 226 -37.41 8.79 -2.18
CA ARG A 226 -37.68 9.74 -3.25
C ARG A 226 -36.83 11.00 -3.10
N GLU A 227 -36.81 11.59 -1.91
CA GLU A 227 -35.97 12.76 -1.59
C GLU A 227 -34.49 12.46 -1.81
N LYS A 228 -34.03 11.26 -1.42
CA LYS A 228 -32.66 10.81 -1.64
C LYS A 228 -32.29 10.75 -3.13
N HIS A 229 -33.20 10.27 -3.96
CA HIS A 229 -33.02 10.23 -5.40
C HIS A 229 -33.02 11.62 -6.04
N GLU A 230 -33.87 12.52 -5.59
CA GLU A 230 -33.93 13.91 -6.06
C GLU A 230 -32.64 14.66 -5.71
N GLU A 231 -32.13 14.53 -4.48
CA GLU A 231 -30.88 15.10 -4.04
C GLU A 231 -29.68 14.52 -4.83
N LEU A 232 -29.68 13.21 -5.12
CA LEU A 232 -28.62 12.59 -5.92
C LEU A 232 -28.58 13.16 -7.34
N VAL A 233 -29.74 13.27 -8.01
CA VAL A 233 -29.82 13.86 -9.36
C VAL A 233 -29.35 15.31 -9.35
N GLN A 234 -29.77 16.08 -8.35
CA GLN A 234 -29.33 17.46 -8.22
C GLN A 234 -27.82 17.56 -8.06
N MET A 235 -27.24 16.74 -7.17
CA MET A 235 -25.78 16.69 -6.95
C MET A 235 -25.03 16.32 -8.25
N LEU A 236 -25.53 15.35 -9.02
CA LEU A 236 -24.91 14.95 -10.29
C LEU A 236 -24.98 16.03 -11.37
N ARG A 237 -25.99 16.92 -11.30
CA ARG A 237 -26.12 18.07 -12.21
C ARG A 237 -25.26 19.26 -11.80
N ASP A 238 -25.08 19.45 -10.50
CA ASP A 238 -24.34 20.57 -9.94
C ASP A 238 -22.82 20.40 -10.01
N HIS A 239 -22.33 19.17 -10.27
CA HIS A 239 -20.91 18.86 -10.26
C HIS A 239 -20.49 18.25 -11.61
N ASP A 240 -19.54 18.89 -12.25
CA ASP A 240 -18.87 18.35 -13.43
C ASP A 240 -17.75 17.37 -13.04
N GLY A 241 -17.51 16.37 -13.91
CA GLY A 241 -16.42 15.43 -13.76
C GLY A 241 -16.84 13.99 -13.50
N VAL A 242 -15.91 13.17 -13.02
CA VAL A 242 -16.13 11.75 -12.74
C VAL A 242 -16.52 11.56 -11.27
N GLY A 243 -17.61 10.84 -11.04
CA GLY A 243 -18.10 10.52 -9.69
C GLY A 243 -18.21 9.01 -9.44
N ILE A 244 -18.18 8.61 -8.18
CA ILE A 244 -18.43 7.23 -7.74
C ILE A 244 -19.59 7.24 -6.74
N ILE A 245 -20.61 6.42 -7.00
CA ILE A 245 -21.75 6.24 -6.12
C ILE A 245 -21.64 4.86 -5.46
N TYR A 246 -21.42 4.83 -4.15
CA TYR A 246 -21.39 3.59 -3.38
C TYR A 246 -22.80 3.18 -2.94
N CYS A 247 -23.14 1.91 -3.17
CA CYS A 247 -24.42 1.32 -2.76
C CYS A 247 -24.16 0.13 -1.84
N ALA A 248 -25.06 -0.07 -0.87
CA ALA A 248 -24.95 -1.15 0.11
C ALA A 248 -25.16 -2.56 -0.49
N THR A 249 -25.92 -2.69 -1.59
CA THR A 249 -26.23 -4.00 -2.19
C THR A 249 -26.12 -3.99 -3.70
N VAL A 250 -25.82 -5.16 -4.28
CA VAL A 250 -25.81 -5.36 -5.74
C VAL A 250 -27.15 -4.98 -6.37
N LYS A 251 -28.28 -5.34 -5.72
CA LYS A 251 -29.61 -4.98 -6.19
C LYS A 251 -29.81 -3.47 -6.30
N THR A 252 -29.30 -2.72 -5.32
CA THR A 252 -29.35 -1.24 -5.35
C THR A 252 -28.46 -0.68 -6.46
N VAL A 253 -27.28 -1.24 -6.69
CA VAL A 253 -26.39 -0.83 -7.80
C VAL A 253 -27.12 -0.98 -9.14
N GLU A 254 -27.74 -2.13 -9.38
CA GLU A 254 -28.43 -2.39 -10.63
C GLU A 254 -29.62 -1.45 -10.83
N ALA A 255 -30.53 -1.37 -9.85
CA ALA A 255 -31.70 -0.52 -9.91
C ALA A 255 -31.35 0.97 -10.07
N LEU A 256 -30.34 1.46 -9.33
CA LEU A 256 -29.91 2.85 -9.39
C LEU A 256 -29.25 3.17 -10.75
N THR A 257 -28.48 2.24 -11.30
CA THR A 257 -27.88 2.42 -12.62
C THR A 257 -28.94 2.56 -13.71
N ASP A 258 -29.92 1.65 -13.73
CA ASP A 258 -30.99 1.68 -14.72
C ASP A 258 -31.84 2.95 -14.57
N TRP A 259 -32.11 3.36 -13.34
CA TRP A 259 -32.87 4.59 -13.05
C TRP A 259 -32.09 5.84 -13.49
N LEU A 260 -30.80 5.97 -13.21
CA LEU A 260 -29.98 7.12 -13.62
C LEU A 260 -29.78 7.19 -15.15
N LYS A 261 -29.72 6.04 -15.84
CA LYS A 261 -29.72 6.00 -17.32
C LYS A 261 -30.96 6.62 -17.92
N SER A 262 -32.11 6.56 -17.24
CA SER A 262 -33.34 7.19 -17.71
C SER A 262 -33.31 8.73 -17.67
N PHE A 263 -32.31 9.33 -17.04
CA PHE A 263 -32.02 10.77 -17.00
C PHE A 263 -30.84 11.20 -17.87
N ASP A 264 -30.42 10.34 -18.82
CA ASP A 264 -29.31 10.56 -19.76
C ASP A 264 -27.94 10.71 -19.09
N PHE A 265 -27.76 10.24 -17.85
CA PHE A 265 -26.44 10.20 -17.24
C PHE A 265 -25.57 9.10 -17.87
N LYS A 266 -24.30 9.43 -18.17
CA LYS A 266 -23.27 8.46 -18.56
C LYS A 266 -22.80 7.73 -17.33
N ILE A 267 -23.36 6.56 -17.06
CA ILE A 267 -23.09 5.76 -15.88
C ILE A 267 -22.82 4.31 -16.21
N GLU A 268 -21.83 3.73 -15.55
CA GLU A 268 -21.54 2.31 -15.56
C GLU A 268 -21.62 1.74 -14.16
N LYS A 269 -21.87 0.43 -14.05
CA LYS A 269 -21.96 -0.28 -12.78
C LYS A 269 -20.76 -1.20 -12.57
N TYR A 270 -20.36 -1.37 -11.32
CA TYR A 270 -19.36 -2.35 -10.93
C TYR A 270 -19.78 -3.06 -9.63
N HIS A 271 -19.75 -4.38 -9.61
CA HIS A 271 -19.99 -5.19 -8.42
C HIS A 271 -19.43 -6.61 -8.58
N GLY A 272 -19.21 -7.33 -7.47
CA GLY A 272 -18.53 -8.63 -7.45
C GLY A 272 -19.23 -9.79 -8.17
N ARG A 273 -20.47 -9.61 -8.67
CA ARG A 273 -21.18 -10.62 -9.50
C ARG A 273 -21.03 -10.41 -10.99
N MET A 274 -20.31 -9.38 -11.42
CA MET A 274 -20.00 -9.16 -12.83
C MET A 274 -18.95 -10.15 -13.30
N LYS A 275 -19.08 -10.62 -14.53
CA LYS A 275 -18.05 -11.45 -15.15
C LYS A 275 -16.85 -10.59 -15.48
N ALA A 276 -15.65 -11.12 -15.32
CA ALA A 276 -14.45 -10.50 -15.86
C ALA A 276 -14.60 -10.43 -17.39
N SER A 277 -14.48 -9.23 -17.95
CA SER A 277 -14.49 -8.98 -19.39
C SER A 277 -13.09 -9.12 -19.95
#